data_ef3b716d7c1aa5bb777c3c9b2fc9ce1d
#
_entry.id   ef3b716d7c1aa5bb777c3c9b2fc9ce1d
#
_cell.length_a   1.000
_cell.length_b   1.000
_cell.length_c   1.000
_cell.angle_alpha   90.00
_cell.angle_beta   90.00
_cell.angle_gamma   90.00
#
_symmetry.space_group_name_H-M   'P 1'
#
loop_
_entity.id
_entity.type
_entity.pdbx_description
1 polymer ?
#
loop_
_entity_poly.entity_id
_entity_poly.type
_entity_poly.pdbx_seq_one_letter_code
_entity_poly.pdbx_strand_id
1 'polypeptide(L)'
;MDERIRLALSQYRFEKALKFLGTAHEILESGDTDSAANRAYYAVFYVMLAVTDLDGFESSKHSGIISYFNHHYVKTGIFSADISEMITDTSKQRERADYKRFYTTPYDKALNQVHNAENMINIVRPYLESRWQKIRHSLPSSIFTRVSTRKFQPDKVESKYIIKILRAAMTAPSACNQQPWEFYVTDDPEINARLSQVTPYAGPAKNAPVVIVPCYRTNDLTVPEMVNIDMAICTENILLEAEELGLGAVMLGISPFEERMNDVAKILKLPENFRPFTIIPIGYPVSKHPQEDRYEPSRVHTL
;
A
#
# COMPACT_ATOMS: atom_id res chain seq x y z
N MET A 1 10.75 -4.68 -12.79
CA MET A 1 9.82 -4.47 -11.65
C MET A 1 8.51 -5.20 -11.95
N ASP A 2 7.95 -5.93 -10.99
CA ASP A 2 6.66 -6.63 -11.08
C ASP A 2 5.52 -5.64 -11.39
N GLU A 3 4.54 -6.06 -12.19
CA GLU A 3 3.42 -5.23 -12.63
C GLU A 3 2.54 -4.75 -11.45
N ARG A 4 2.38 -5.57 -10.40
CA ARG A 4 1.71 -5.17 -9.15
C ARG A 4 2.47 -4.06 -8.43
N ILE A 5 3.79 -4.15 -8.38
CA ILE A 5 4.63 -3.12 -7.76
C ILE A 5 4.54 -1.81 -8.54
N ARG A 6 4.56 -1.87 -9.89
CA ARG A 6 4.36 -0.66 -10.73
C ARG A 6 3.01 -0.02 -10.48
N LEU A 7 1.95 -0.83 -10.43
CA LEU A 7 0.61 -0.36 -10.12
C LEU A 7 0.55 0.33 -8.74
N ALA A 8 1.07 -0.31 -7.71
CA ALA A 8 1.09 0.23 -6.35
C ALA A 8 1.91 1.53 -6.28
N LEU A 9 3.08 1.57 -6.93
CA LEU A 9 3.94 2.74 -6.98
C LEU A 9 3.26 3.91 -7.71
N SER A 10 2.64 3.65 -8.87
CA SER A 10 1.88 4.64 -9.62
C SER A 10 0.76 5.27 -8.78
N GLN A 11 -0.02 4.45 -8.08
CA GLN A 11 -1.08 4.92 -7.19
C GLN A 11 -0.53 5.77 -6.04
N TYR A 12 0.55 5.32 -5.40
CA TYR A 12 1.23 6.08 -4.36
C TYR A 12 1.74 7.45 -4.84
N ARG A 13 2.34 7.49 -6.05
CA ARG A 13 2.80 8.76 -6.65
C ARG A 13 1.63 9.70 -6.89
N PHE A 14 0.52 9.19 -7.40
CA PHE A 14 -0.67 10.02 -7.64
C PHE A 14 -1.28 10.55 -6.33
N GLU A 15 -1.38 9.74 -5.29
CA GLU A 15 -1.81 10.20 -3.95
C GLU A 15 -0.88 11.31 -3.41
N LYS A 16 0.44 11.17 -3.62
CA LYS A 16 1.38 12.24 -3.29
C LYS A 16 1.15 13.53 -4.08
N ALA A 17 0.84 13.42 -5.37
CA ALA A 17 0.49 14.58 -6.20
C ALA A 17 -0.72 15.34 -5.62
N LEU A 18 -1.77 14.61 -5.24
CA LEU A 18 -2.96 15.20 -4.59
C LEU A 18 -2.62 15.90 -3.28
N LYS A 19 -1.76 15.29 -2.45
CA LYS A 19 -1.32 15.89 -1.20
C LYS A 19 -0.52 17.17 -1.44
N PHE A 20 0.39 17.18 -2.42
CA PHE A 20 1.13 18.39 -2.78
C PHE A 20 0.22 19.49 -3.30
N LEU A 21 -0.80 19.17 -4.09
CA LEU A 21 -1.79 20.15 -4.56
C LEU A 21 -2.57 20.74 -3.38
N GLY A 22 -3.09 19.91 -2.46
CA GLY A 22 -3.79 20.42 -1.26
C GLY A 22 -2.90 21.36 -0.44
N THR A 23 -1.65 20.96 -0.20
CA THR A 23 -0.68 21.81 0.51
C THR A 23 -0.38 23.11 -0.26
N ALA A 24 -0.36 23.09 -1.60
CA ALA A 24 -0.14 24.30 -2.41
C ALA A 24 -1.28 25.31 -2.25
N HIS A 25 -2.53 24.83 -2.19
CA HIS A 25 -3.71 25.69 -1.91
C HIS A 25 -3.64 26.33 -0.51
N GLU A 26 -3.41 25.53 0.54
CA GLU A 26 -3.29 26.01 1.92
C GLU A 26 -2.21 27.06 2.08
N ILE A 27 -1.03 26.83 1.49
CA ILE A 27 0.12 27.75 1.56
C ILE A 27 -0.17 29.04 0.75
N LEU A 28 -0.84 28.92 -0.41
CA LEU A 28 -1.21 30.09 -1.22
C LEU A 28 -2.18 31.02 -0.46
N GLU A 29 -3.15 30.42 0.25
CA GLU A 29 -4.08 31.15 1.11
C GLU A 29 -3.37 31.89 2.27
N SER A 30 -2.27 31.31 2.79
CA SER A 30 -1.45 31.96 3.81
C SER A 30 -0.56 33.10 3.29
N GLY A 31 -0.48 33.28 1.96
CA GLY A 31 0.30 34.33 1.30
C GLY A 31 1.75 33.96 0.98
N ASP A 32 2.22 32.74 1.28
CA ASP A 32 3.56 32.28 0.89
C ASP A 32 3.53 31.76 -0.54
N THR A 33 3.70 32.66 -1.49
CA THR A 33 3.59 32.41 -2.93
C THR A 33 4.73 31.56 -3.49
N ASP A 34 5.94 31.66 -2.95
CA ASP A 34 7.09 30.89 -3.39
C ASP A 34 6.95 29.41 -3.02
N SER A 35 6.58 29.16 -1.77
CA SER A 35 6.31 27.78 -1.30
C SER A 35 5.11 27.15 -2.01
N ALA A 36 4.05 27.91 -2.27
CA ALA A 36 2.87 27.44 -3.02
C ALA A 36 3.26 27.01 -4.44
N ALA A 37 4.02 27.84 -5.17
CA ALA A 37 4.50 27.53 -6.52
C ALA A 37 5.41 26.27 -6.53
N ASN A 38 6.28 26.13 -5.51
CA ASN A 38 7.11 24.95 -5.36
C ASN A 38 6.27 23.68 -5.13
N ARG A 39 5.24 23.71 -4.28
CA ARG A 39 4.33 22.57 -4.06
C ARG A 39 3.52 22.23 -5.31
N ALA A 40 3.04 23.22 -6.05
CA ALA A 40 2.36 23.02 -7.32
C ALA A 40 3.27 22.29 -8.35
N TYR A 41 4.54 22.68 -8.47
CA TYR A 41 5.51 21.98 -9.30
C TYR A 41 5.66 20.50 -8.88
N TYR A 42 5.80 20.22 -7.58
CA TYR A 42 5.90 18.82 -7.14
C TYR A 42 4.60 18.04 -7.39
N ALA A 43 3.42 18.65 -7.31
CA ALA A 43 2.17 18.00 -7.71
C ALA A 43 2.23 17.55 -9.18
N VAL A 44 2.60 18.46 -10.09
CA VAL A 44 2.80 18.16 -11.52
C VAL A 44 3.83 17.04 -11.73
N PHE A 45 4.97 17.12 -11.05
CA PHE A 45 6.05 16.15 -11.19
C PHE A 45 5.64 14.75 -10.73
N TYR A 46 4.91 14.64 -9.62
CA TYR A 46 4.42 13.36 -9.12
C TYR A 46 3.30 12.76 -9.98
N VAL A 47 2.52 13.57 -10.70
CA VAL A 47 1.59 13.07 -11.74
C VAL A 47 2.37 12.41 -12.88
N MET A 48 3.45 13.05 -13.36
CA MET A 48 4.30 12.44 -14.39
C MET A 48 4.92 11.14 -13.90
N LEU A 49 5.44 11.08 -12.68
CA LEU A 49 5.96 9.86 -12.09
C LEU A 49 4.90 8.76 -12.03
N ALA A 50 3.67 9.09 -11.62
CA ALA A 50 2.57 8.12 -11.56
C ALA A 50 2.29 7.48 -12.93
N VAL A 51 2.42 8.23 -14.01
CA VAL A 51 2.25 7.73 -15.38
C VAL A 51 3.44 6.88 -15.82
N THR A 52 4.68 7.38 -15.63
CA THR A 52 5.90 6.73 -16.10
C THR A 52 6.25 5.45 -15.34
N ASP A 53 5.87 5.36 -14.05
CA ASP A 53 6.03 4.15 -13.24
C ASP A 53 5.27 2.95 -13.83
N LEU A 54 4.12 3.18 -14.49
CA LEU A 54 3.36 2.12 -15.17
C LEU A 54 4.14 1.48 -16.33
N ASP A 55 5.01 2.24 -16.97
CA ASP A 55 5.88 1.74 -18.03
C ASP A 55 7.19 1.11 -17.46
N GLY A 56 7.43 1.27 -16.17
CA GLY A 56 8.67 0.84 -15.51
C GLY A 56 9.85 1.74 -15.86
N PHE A 57 9.60 2.99 -16.27
CA PHE A 57 10.66 3.95 -16.56
C PHE A 57 11.13 4.64 -15.29
N GLU A 58 12.45 4.63 -15.07
CA GLU A 58 13.10 5.26 -13.94
C GLU A 58 14.16 6.28 -14.42
N SER A 59 14.24 7.41 -13.74
CA SER A 59 15.29 8.39 -13.97
C SER A 59 15.63 9.13 -12.67
N SER A 60 16.92 9.25 -12.37
CA SER A 60 17.41 10.06 -11.25
C SER A 60 17.31 11.57 -11.49
N LYS A 61 17.07 12.00 -12.74
CA LYS A 61 16.98 13.41 -13.13
C LYS A 61 15.53 13.78 -13.45
N HIS A 62 15.06 14.90 -12.91
CA HIS A 62 13.74 15.45 -13.23
C HIS A 62 13.56 15.68 -14.73
N SER A 63 14.59 16.18 -15.41
CA SER A 63 14.58 16.38 -16.88
C SER A 63 14.38 15.08 -17.66
N GLY A 64 14.86 13.95 -17.15
CA GLY A 64 14.64 12.63 -17.76
C GLY A 64 13.18 12.21 -17.72
N ILE A 65 12.52 12.39 -16.58
CA ILE A 65 11.06 12.10 -16.43
C ILE A 65 10.25 13.02 -17.36
N ILE A 66 10.54 14.33 -17.37
CA ILE A 66 9.85 15.30 -18.24
C ILE A 66 10.04 14.95 -19.71
N SER A 67 11.25 14.62 -20.13
CA SER A 67 11.55 14.24 -21.51
C SER A 67 10.81 12.97 -21.93
N TYR A 68 10.83 11.94 -21.08
CA TYR A 68 10.13 10.69 -21.34
C TYR A 68 8.61 10.91 -21.45
N PHE A 69 8.02 11.64 -20.50
CA PHE A 69 6.60 11.95 -20.48
C PHE A 69 6.17 12.70 -21.75
N ASN A 70 6.89 13.76 -22.12
CA ASN A 70 6.60 14.52 -23.33
C ASN A 70 6.73 13.67 -24.60
N HIS A 71 7.74 12.79 -24.68
CA HIS A 71 7.96 11.95 -25.84
C HIS A 71 6.88 10.88 -25.99
N HIS A 72 6.53 10.19 -24.92
CA HIS A 72 5.66 9.02 -24.98
C HIS A 72 4.17 9.34 -24.78
N TYR A 73 3.83 10.50 -24.25
CA TYR A 73 2.45 10.82 -23.90
C TYR A 73 1.91 12.08 -24.58
N VAL A 74 2.72 13.12 -24.72
CA VAL A 74 2.27 14.35 -25.39
C VAL A 74 2.48 14.26 -26.89
N LYS A 75 3.68 13.91 -27.37
CA LYS A 75 3.96 13.79 -28.81
C LYS A 75 3.16 12.70 -29.51
N THR A 76 2.74 11.68 -28.80
CA THR A 76 1.88 10.61 -29.31
C THR A 76 0.40 10.96 -29.32
N GLY A 77 0.02 12.13 -28.76
CA GLY A 77 -1.37 12.59 -28.72
C GLY A 77 -2.22 11.93 -27.63
N ILE A 78 -1.62 11.19 -26.68
CA ILE A 78 -2.35 10.67 -25.50
C ILE A 78 -2.85 11.84 -24.65
N PHE A 79 -1.99 12.85 -24.46
CA PHE A 79 -2.35 14.11 -23.83
C PHE A 79 -2.13 15.27 -24.82
N SER A 80 -2.90 16.35 -24.65
CA SER A 80 -2.79 17.56 -25.47
C SER A 80 -1.45 18.28 -25.24
N ALA A 81 -1.07 19.13 -26.21
CA ALA A 81 0.15 19.95 -26.11
C ALA A 81 0.16 20.88 -24.90
N ASP A 82 -1.03 21.31 -24.45
CA ASP A 82 -1.19 22.19 -23.27
C ASP A 82 -0.55 21.62 -22.01
N ILE A 83 -0.53 20.29 -21.88
CA ILE A 83 0.17 19.61 -20.75
C ILE A 83 1.67 19.92 -20.77
N SER A 84 2.31 19.94 -21.94
CA SER A 84 3.74 20.28 -22.06
C SER A 84 4.00 21.75 -21.71
N GLU A 85 3.05 22.64 -22.01
CA GLU A 85 3.12 24.03 -21.61
C GLU A 85 3.00 24.19 -20.10
N MET A 86 2.03 23.51 -19.46
CA MET A 86 1.87 23.50 -17.99
C MET A 86 3.14 22.98 -17.28
N ILE A 87 3.74 21.88 -17.77
CA ILE A 87 4.97 21.31 -17.23
C ILE A 87 6.13 22.32 -17.35
N THR A 88 6.24 22.96 -18.50
CA THR A 88 7.32 23.92 -18.78
C THR A 88 7.17 25.17 -17.92
N ASP A 89 5.95 25.68 -17.77
CA ASP A 89 5.69 26.88 -16.96
C ASP A 89 5.96 26.62 -15.48
N THR A 90 5.46 25.50 -14.94
CA THR A 90 5.72 25.14 -13.53
C THR A 90 7.20 24.92 -13.26
N SER A 91 7.95 24.29 -14.18
CA SER A 91 9.40 24.07 -14.03
C SER A 91 10.18 25.40 -14.04
N LYS A 92 9.85 26.31 -14.96
CA LYS A 92 10.51 27.62 -15.05
C LYS A 92 10.27 28.50 -13.82
N GLN A 93 9.05 28.47 -13.26
CA GLN A 93 8.74 29.27 -12.07
C GLN A 93 9.47 28.74 -10.84
N ARG A 94 9.52 27.40 -10.66
CA ARG A 94 10.31 26.80 -9.60
C ARG A 94 11.78 27.21 -9.69
N GLU A 95 12.41 27.11 -10.88
CA GLU A 95 13.81 27.50 -11.06
C GLU A 95 14.03 28.99 -10.73
N ARG A 96 13.07 29.87 -11.06
CA ARG A 96 13.14 31.30 -10.71
C ARG A 96 13.06 31.51 -9.21
N ALA A 97 12.14 30.84 -8.52
CA ALA A 97 11.99 30.96 -7.07
C ALA A 97 13.22 30.42 -6.31
N ASP A 98 13.78 29.27 -6.75
CA ASP A 98 14.91 28.63 -6.06
C ASP A 98 16.25 29.30 -6.30
N TYR A 99 16.51 29.94 -7.47
CA TYR A 99 17.84 30.36 -7.89
C TYR A 99 18.01 31.85 -8.16
N LYS A 100 16.94 32.66 -8.30
CA LYS A 100 17.07 34.09 -8.49
C LYS A 100 17.16 34.82 -7.15
N ARG A 101 18.25 35.54 -6.93
CA ARG A 101 18.39 36.42 -5.76
C ARG A 101 17.31 37.50 -5.77
N PHE A 102 16.64 37.71 -4.62
CA PHE A 102 15.61 38.73 -4.41
C PHE A 102 14.37 38.60 -5.32
N TYR A 103 14.04 37.38 -5.77
CA TYR A 103 12.81 37.13 -6.49
C TYR A 103 11.75 36.59 -5.53
N THR A 104 10.60 37.18 -5.53
CA THR A 104 9.38 36.67 -4.90
C THR A 104 8.36 36.42 -5.98
N THR A 105 7.73 35.27 -5.99
CA THR A 105 6.72 34.92 -6.98
C THR A 105 5.48 35.79 -6.79
N PRO A 106 5.03 36.60 -7.79
CA PRO A 106 3.77 37.34 -7.69
C PRO A 106 2.59 36.39 -7.45
N TYR A 107 1.61 36.87 -6.69
CA TYR A 107 0.44 36.06 -6.30
C TYR A 107 -0.30 35.47 -7.50
N ASP A 108 -0.54 36.27 -8.56
CA ASP A 108 -1.18 35.81 -9.80
C ASP A 108 -0.40 34.69 -10.48
N LYS A 109 0.93 34.72 -10.40
CA LYS A 109 1.80 33.67 -10.93
C LYS A 109 1.73 32.40 -10.09
N ALA A 110 1.77 32.51 -8.76
CA ALA A 110 1.62 31.37 -7.88
C ALA A 110 0.23 30.69 -8.04
N LEU A 111 -0.83 31.49 -8.11
CA LEU A 111 -2.19 31.04 -8.37
C LEU A 111 -2.28 30.27 -9.69
N ASN A 112 -1.68 30.80 -10.76
CA ASN A 112 -1.64 30.13 -12.06
C ASN A 112 -0.89 28.77 -11.99
N GLN A 113 0.19 28.67 -11.19
CA GLN A 113 0.89 27.40 -10.99
C GLN A 113 0.01 26.36 -10.28
N VAL A 114 -0.75 26.76 -9.27
CA VAL A 114 -1.67 25.89 -8.56
C VAL A 114 -2.79 25.42 -9.50
N HIS A 115 -3.37 26.32 -10.32
CA HIS A 115 -4.36 25.95 -11.34
C HIS A 115 -3.79 25.00 -12.40
N ASN A 116 -2.54 25.23 -12.87
CA ASN A 116 -1.90 24.31 -13.80
C ASN A 116 -1.74 22.91 -13.23
N ALA A 117 -1.37 22.81 -11.95
CA ALA A 117 -1.24 21.52 -11.27
C ALA A 117 -2.60 20.82 -11.13
N GLU A 118 -3.64 21.56 -10.76
CA GLU A 118 -5.01 21.04 -10.65
C GLU A 118 -5.53 20.55 -12.00
N ASN A 119 -5.36 21.37 -13.06
CA ASN A 119 -5.77 21.01 -14.41
C ASN A 119 -5.05 19.75 -14.92
N MET A 120 -3.75 19.65 -14.69
CA MET A 120 -2.99 18.46 -15.07
C MET A 120 -3.47 17.21 -14.35
N ILE A 121 -3.73 17.29 -13.04
CA ILE A 121 -4.30 16.19 -12.27
C ILE A 121 -5.65 15.76 -12.85
N ASN A 122 -6.52 16.71 -13.15
CA ASN A 122 -7.86 16.41 -13.66
C ASN A 122 -7.81 15.76 -15.05
N ILE A 123 -6.89 16.18 -15.92
CA ILE A 123 -6.71 15.60 -17.27
C ILE A 123 -6.10 14.20 -17.18
N VAL A 124 -5.11 13.98 -16.32
CA VAL A 124 -4.36 12.72 -16.26
C VAL A 124 -5.07 11.65 -15.43
N ARG A 125 -5.88 12.03 -14.44
CA ARG A 125 -6.61 11.10 -13.56
C ARG A 125 -7.40 10.02 -14.31
N PRO A 126 -8.29 10.34 -15.28
CA PRO A 126 -9.08 9.32 -15.98
C PRO A 126 -8.20 8.33 -16.76
N TYR A 127 -7.09 8.80 -17.31
CA TYR A 127 -6.11 7.95 -17.98
C TYR A 127 -5.48 6.95 -17.01
N LEU A 128 -4.99 7.43 -15.85
CA LEU A 128 -4.40 6.57 -14.83
C LEU A 128 -5.41 5.54 -14.30
N GLU A 129 -6.63 5.96 -13.98
CA GLU A 129 -7.69 5.08 -13.48
C GLU A 129 -8.01 3.96 -14.49
N SER A 130 -8.11 4.30 -15.77
CA SER A 130 -8.30 3.32 -16.85
C SER A 130 -7.13 2.34 -16.96
N ARG A 131 -5.88 2.83 -16.90
CA ARG A 131 -4.67 1.99 -16.94
C ARG A 131 -4.59 1.08 -15.71
N TRP A 132 -4.87 1.60 -14.51
CA TRP A 132 -4.91 0.82 -13.28
C TRP A 132 -5.95 -0.30 -13.32
N GLN A 133 -7.15 -0.02 -13.85
CA GLN A 133 -8.18 -1.05 -14.04
C GLN A 133 -7.72 -2.14 -15.02
N LYS A 134 -7.16 -1.77 -16.16
CA LYS A 134 -6.64 -2.74 -17.13
C LYS A 134 -5.57 -3.64 -16.53
N ILE A 135 -4.60 -3.05 -15.80
CA ILE A 135 -3.55 -3.83 -15.13
C ILE A 135 -4.16 -4.76 -14.07
N ARG A 136 -5.09 -4.29 -13.25
CA ARG A 136 -5.75 -5.16 -12.24
C ARG A 136 -6.46 -6.35 -12.88
N HIS A 137 -7.13 -6.15 -14.01
CA HIS A 137 -7.81 -7.25 -14.72
C HIS A 137 -6.83 -8.22 -15.40
N SER A 138 -5.62 -7.78 -15.75
CA SER A 138 -4.59 -8.66 -16.33
C SER A 138 -3.79 -9.41 -15.27
N LEU A 139 -3.78 -8.94 -14.02
CA LEU A 139 -3.05 -9.62 -12.95
C LEU A 139 -3.76 -10.92 -12.55
N PRO A 140 -3.00 -11.99 -12.35
CA PRO A 140 -3.59 -13.20 -11.80
C PRO A 140 -4.11 -12.95 -10.38
N SER A 141 -5.23 -13.57 -10.05
CA SER A 141 -5.86 -13.45 -8.73
C SER A 141 -4.86 -13.75 -7.60
N SER A 142 -4.94 -13.01 -6.51
CA SER A 142 -4.13 -13.23 -5.31
C SER A 142 -4.28 -14.64 -4.74
N ILE A 143 -5.42 -15.31 -4.97
CA ILE A 143 -5.63 -16.72 -4.63
C ILE A 143 -4.60 -17.62 -5.33
N PHE A 144 -4.23 -17.30 -6.58
CA PHE A 144 -3.30 -18.10 -7.39
C PHE A 144 -1.85 -17.58 -7.36
N THR A 145 -1.58 -16.49 -6.65
CA THR A 145 -0.22 -15.91 -6.58
C THR A 145 0.35 -15.85 -5.17
N ARG A 146 -0.53 -15.85 -4.16
CA ARG A 146 -0.11 -15.78 -2.76
C ARG A 146 0.76 -16.98 -2.37
N VAL A 147 1.90 -16.68 -1.82
CA VAL A 147 2.81 -17.67 -1.21
C VAL A 147 3.20 -17.25 0.20
N SER A 148 3.62 -18.22 1.01
CA SER A 148 4.12 -17.95 2.36
C SER A 148 5.49 -17.28 2.31
N THR A 149 5.52 -15.98 2.55
CA THR A 149 6.74 -15.16 2.59
C THR A 149 7.34 -15.15 3.99
N ARG A 150 8.63 -15.52 4.09
CA ARG A 150 9.35 -15.66 5.36
C ARG A 150 10.59 -14.77 5.48
N LYS A 151 10.93 -14.03 4.41
CA LYS A 151 12.05 -13.07 4.38
C LYS A 151 11.56 -11.74 3.84
N PHE A 152 11.78 -10.69 4.61
CA PHE A 152 11.26 -9.36 4.34
C PHE A 152 12.41 -8.37 4.16
N GLN A 153 12.17 -7.36 3.33
CA GLN A 153 13.01 -6.17 3.25
C GLN A 153 12.79 -5.31 4.51
N PRO A 154 13.77 -4.50 4.90
CA PRO A 154 13.67 -3.67 6.12
C PRO A 154 12.72 -2.47 5.96
N ASP A 155 12.17 -2.28 4.76
CA ASP A 155 11.33 -1.13 4.44
C ASP A 155 10.04 -1.13 5.25
N LYS A 156 9.72 0.04 5.83
CA LYS A 156 8.51 0.22 6.64
C LYS A 156 7.25 0.05 5.79
N VAL A 157 6.30 -0.73 6.30
CA VAL A 157 4.95 -0.83 5.73
C VAL A 157 4.13 0.38 6.16
N GLU A 158 3.57 1.11 5.20
CA GLU A 158 2.74 2.28 5.49
C GLU A 158 1.44 1.90 6.20
N SER A 159 1.04 2.71 7.18
CA SER A 159 -0.18 2.46 7.98
C SER A 159 -1.45 2.32 7.13
N LYS A 160 -1.53 2.97 5.96
CA LYS A 160 -2.66 2.83 5.04
C LYS A 160 -2.83 1.39 4.50
N TYR A 161 -1.72 0.66 4.30
CA TYR A 161 -1.78 -0.75 3.88
C TYR A 161 -2.25 -1.65 5.02
N ILE A 162 -1.79 -1.38 6.23
CA ILE A 162 -2.28 -2.12 7.41
C ILE A 162 -3.79 -1.92 7.60
N ILE A 163 -4.29 -0.69 7.43
CA ILE A 163 -5.73 -0.41 7.49
C ILE A 163 -6.49 -1.19 6.41
N LYS A 164 -5.98 -1.27 5.17
CA LYS A 164 -6.61 -2.05 4.09
C LYS A 164 -6.67 -3.54 4.44
N ILE A 165 -5.56 -4.09 4.93
CA ILE A 165 -5.48 -5.49 5.35
C ILE A 165 -6.48 -5.80 6.48
N LEU A 166 -6.57 -4.93 7.49
CA LEU A 166 -7.52 -5.12 8.59
C LEU A 166 -8.98 -4.98 8.13
N ARG A 167 -9.27 -4.08 7.18
CA ARG A 167 -10.59 -4.01 6.55
C ARG A 167 -10.93 -5.30 5.81
N ALA A 168 -10.01 -5.85 5.02
CA ALA A 168 -10.22 -7.12 4.34
C ALA A 168 -10.43 -8.26 5.34
N ALA A 169 -9.67 -8.30 6.44
CA ALA A 169 -9.87 -9.26 7.52
C ALA A 169 -11.29 -9.22 8.07
N MET A 170 -11.79 -8.02 8.37
CA MET A 170 -13.12 -7.78 8.96
C MET A 170 -14.28 -8.01 7.97
N THR A 171 -14.04 -8.21 6.67
CA THR A 171 -15.08 -8.62 5.70
C THR A 171 -15.29 -10.13 5.67
N ALA A 172 -14.53 -10.89 6.44
CA ALA A 172 -14.70 -12.34 6.54
C ALA A 172 -16.13 -12.68 7.00
N PRO A 173 -16.79 -13.70 6.42
CA PRO A 173 -18.01 -14.24 7.00
C PRO A 173 -17.71 -14.89 8.34
N SER A 174 -18.67 -14.87 9.25
CA SER A 174 -18.59 -15.58 10.54
C SER A 174 -19.93 -16.20 10.90
N ALA A 175 -19.90 -17.26 11.70
CA ALA A 175 -21.12 -17.93 12.15
C ALA A 175 -22.05 -16.95 12.86
N CYS A 176 -23.31 -16.89 12.44
CA CYS A 176 -24.31 -15.94 12.95
C CYS A 176 -23.81 -14.47 12.97
N ASN A 177 -22.89 -14.12 12.08
CA ASN A 177 -22.26 -12.79 12.05
C ASN A 177 -21.64 -12.37 13.41
N GLN A 178 -21.11 -13.34 14.15
CA GLN A 178 -20.59 -13.11 15.50
C GLN A 178 -19.29 -12.29 15.54
N GLN A 179 -18.52 -12.23 14.43
CA GLN A 179 -17.34 -11.38 14.26
C GLN A 179 -16.39 -11.42 15.49
N PRO A 180 -15.80 -12.59 15.80
CA PRO A 180 -15.09 -12.80 17.06
C PRO A 180 -13.72 -12.12 17.15
N TRP A 181 -13.23 -11.58 16.03
CA TRP A 181 -11.86 -11.13 15.84
C TRP A 181 -11.52 -9.83 16.56
N GLU A 182 -10.31 -9.81 17.09
CA GLU A 182 -9.58 -8.67 17.61
C GLU A 182 -8.18 -8.68 16.99
N PHE A 183 -7.57 -7.52 16.77
CA PHE A 183 -6.27 -7.46 16.10
C PHE A 183 -5.26 -6.67 16.92
N TYR A 184 -4.13 -7.31 17.20
CA TYR A 184 -2.96 -6.67 17.78
C TYR A 184 -1.93 -6.46 16.67
N VAL A 185 -1.49 -5.22 16.48
CA VAL A 185 -0.54 -4.84 15.45
C VAL A 185 0.69 -4.26 16.11
N THR A 186 1.87 -4.76 15.74
CA THR A 186 3.14 -4.28 16.29
C THR A 186 4.18 -4.08 15.20
N ASP A 187 4.89 -2.96 15.27
CA ASP A 187 6.14 -2.68 14.55
C ASP A 187 7.32 -2.53 15.51
N ASP A 188 7.12 -2.89 16.79
CA ASP A 188 8.15 -2.89 17.83
C ASP A 188 9.09 -4.09 17.67
N PRO A 189 10.39 -3.88 17.40
CA PRO A 189 11.35 -4.96 17.20
C PRO A 189 11.52 -5.88 18.42
N GLU A 190 11.35 -5.36 19.65
CA GLU A 190 11.47 -6.16 20.87
C GLU A 190 10.28 -7.11 21.04
N ILE A 191 9.07 -6.63 20.78
CA ILE A 191 7.86 -7.46 20.77
C ILE A 191 7.96 -8.51 19.65
N ASN A 192 8.34 -8.11 18.44
CA ASN A 192 8.50 -9.00 17.30
C ASN A 192 9.56 -10.09 17.57
N ALA A 193 10.69 -9.73 18.20
CA ALA A 193 11.72 -10.69 18.61
C ALA A 193 11.19 -11.70 19.62
N ARG A 194 10.38 -11.28 20.60
CA ARG A 194 9.76 -12.18 21.58
C ARG A 194 8.72 -13.10 20.92
N LEU A 195 7.85 -12.56 20.06
CA LEU A 195 6.89 -13.36 19.29
C LEU A 195 7.56 -14.40 18.42
N SER A 196 8.77 -14.11 17.89
CA SER A 196 9.51 -15.06 17.06
C SER A 196 10.03 -16.30 17.80
N GLN A 197 9.96 -16.31 19.11
CA GLN A 197 10.49 -17.41 19.96
C GLN A 197 9.39 -18.33 20.50
N VAL A 198 8.12 -18.02 20.32
CA VAL A 198 6.99 -18.81 20.86
C VAL A 198 6.84 -20.19 20.21
N THR A 199 7.45 -20.40 19.05
CA THR A 199 7.53 -21.71 18.38
C THR A 199 8.78 -21.75 17.51
N PRO A 200 9.34 -22.94 17.20
CA PRO A 200 10.48 -23.10 16.30
C PRO A 200 10.22 -22.54 14.89
N TYR A 201 8.97 -22.33 14.50
CA TYR A 201 8.55 -21.85 13.19
C TYR A 201 8.27 -20.36 13.13
N ALA A 202 8.28 -19.66 14.29
CA ALA A 202 7.93 -18.24 14.38
C ALA A 202 9.08 -17.28 13.98
N GLY A 203 10.25 -17.81 13.63
CA GLY A 203 11.43 -17.02 13.25
C GLY A 203 11.18 -15.84 12.29
N PRO A 204 10.29 -15.96 11.28
CA PRO A 204 9.97 -14.85 10.37
C PRO A 204 9.46 -13.58 11.06
N ALA A 205 8.81 -13.67 12.23
CA ALA A 205 8.30 -12.51 12.96
C ALA A 205 9.42 -11.55 13.41
N LYS A 206 10.63 -12.06 13.70
CA LYS A 206 11.75 -11.26 14.21
C LYS A 206 12.14 -10.10 13.29
N ASN A 207 12.15 -10.34 11.98
CA ASN A 207 12.66 -9.39 11.00
C ASN A 207 11.53 -8.79 10.12
N ALA A 208 10.28 -9.02 10.49
CA ALA A 208 9.15 -8.43 9.79
C ALA A 208 8.98 -6.95 10.22
N PRO A 209 8.79 -6.03 9.26
CA PRO A 209 8.51 -4.62 9.58
C PRO A 209 7.22 -4.43 10.39
N VAL A 210 6.25 -5.33 10.22
CA VAL A 210 4.99 -5.33 10.96
C VAL A 210 4.56 -6.77 11.24
N VAL A 211 3.99 -6.99 12.41
CA VAL A 211 3.35 -8.25 12.79
C VAL A 211 1.91 -7.98 13.18
N ILE A 212 0.97 -8.70 12.59
CA ILE A 212 -0.44 -8.72 13.01
C ILE A 212 -0.67 -10.03 13.77
N VAL A 213 -1.30 -9.93 14.93
CA VAL A 213 -1.73 -11.09 15.72
C VAL A 213 -3.25 -11.05 15.83
N PRO A 214 -3.97 -11.76 14.94
CA PRO A 214 -5.39 -11.98 15.10
C PRO A 214 -5.68 -12.76 16.37
N CYS A 215 -6.55 -12.21 17.19
CA CYS A 215 -7.06 -12.80 18.41
C CYS A 215 -8.57 -12.94 18.29
N TYR A 216 -9.18 -13.73 19.17
CA TYR A 216 -10.63 -13.79 19.27
C TYR A 216 -11.06 -13.61 20.74
N ARG A 217 -12.24 -13.00 20.91
CA ARG A 217 -12.89 -12.93 22.21
C ARG A 217 -13.55 -14.25 22.56
N THR A 218 -13.60 -14.59 23.84
CA THR A 218 -14.21 -15.82 24.35
C THR A 218 -15.59 -15.61 24.94
N ASN A 219 -16.00 -14.36 25.12
CA ASN A 219 -17.33 -13.95 25.58
C ASN A 219 -18.17 -13.38 24.43
N ASP A 220 -19.49 -13.28 24.64
CA ASP A 220 -20.44 -12.71 23.70
C ASP A 220 -20.42 -13.38 22.31
N LEU A 221 -20.30 -14.70 22.30
CA LEU A 221 -20.30 -15.52 21.10
C LEU A 221 -21.63 -16.28 20.98
N THR A 222 -22.21 -16.26 19.78
CA THR A 222 -23.43 -16.99 19.48
C THR A 222 -23.15 -18.47 19.24
N VAL A 223 -22.02 -18.77 18.57
CA VAL A 223 -21.59 -20.14 18.21
C VAL A 223 -20.09 -20.29 18.48
N PRO A 224 -19.69 -20.49 19.77
CA PRO A 224 -18.26 -20.55 20.14
C PRO A 224 -17.48 -21.64 19.41
N GLU A 225 -18.10 -22.74 19.04
CA GLU A 225 -17.48 -23.87 18.32
C GLU A 225 -16.96 -23.48 16.95
N MET A 226 -17.52 -22.43 16.34
CA MET A 226 -17.17 -21.97 14.99
C MET A 226 -16.01 -20.96 14.99
N VAL A 227 -15.57 -20.49 16.15
CA VAL A 227 -14.58 -19.41 16.26
C VAL A 227 -13.30 -19.70 15.47
N ASN A 228 -12.77 -20.91 15.53
CA ASN A 228 -11.55 -21.25 14.79
C ASN A 228 -11.75 -21.21 13.28
N ILE A 229 -12.94 -21.53 12.80
CA ILE A 229 -13.30 -21.44 11.38
C ILE A 229 -13.40 -19.97 10.97
N ASP A 230 -14.12 -19.15 11.74
CA ASP A 230 -14.24 -17.71 11.50
C ASP A 230 -12.86 -17.05 11.45
N MET A 231 -11.98 -17.38 12.40
CA MET A 231 -10.62 -16.84 12.48
C MET A 231 -9.74 -17.32 11.33
N ALA A 232 -9.93 -18.55 10.83
CA ALA A 232 -9.18 -19.06 9.68
C ALA A 232 -9.56 -18.31 8.40
N ILE A 233 -10.85 -18.04 8.18
CA ILE A 233 -11.32 -17.25 7.02
C ILE A 233 -10.81 -15.81 7.11
N CYS A 234 -10.92 -15.21 8.29
CA CYS A 234 -10.40 -13.87 8.55
C CYS A 234 -8.87 -13.78 8.28
N THR A 235 -8.12 -14.79 8.70
CA THR A 235 -6.67 -14.88 8.47
C THR A 235 -6.34 -14.99 6.99
N GLU A 236 -7.07 -15.80 6.21
CA GLU A 236 -6.82 -15.92 4.77
C GLU A 236 -7.09 -14.59 4.05
N ASN A 237 -8.12 -13.83 4.45
CA ASN A 237 -8.34 -12.49 3.90
C ASN A 237 -7.14 -11.55 4.16
N ILE A 238 -6.49 -11.64 5.32
CA ILE A 238 -5.24 -10.89 5.60
C ILE A 238 -4.15 -11.27 4.60
N LEU A 239 -3.96 -12.57 4.37
CA LEU A 239 -2.91 -13.07 3.47
C LEU A 239 -3.16 -12.68 2.01
N LEU A 240 -4.41 -12.74 1.56
CA LEU A 240 -4.81 -12.38 0.20
C LEU A 240 -4.67 -10.87 -0.05
N GLU A 241 -5.12 -10.03 0.88
CA GLU A 241 -4.98 -8.57 0.75
C GLU A 241 -3.51 -8.13 0.82
N ALA A 242 -2.69 -8.76 1.67
CA ALA A 242 -1.25 -8.51 1.68
C ALA A 242 -0.62 -8.79 0.31
N GLU A 243 -0.97 -9.91 -0.33
CA GLU A 243 -0.53 -10.25 -1.70
C GLU A 243 -1.02 -9.22 -2.73
N GLU A 244 -2.28 -8.79 -2.65
CA GLU A 244 -2.87 -7.80 -3.56
C GLU A 244 -2.15 -6.45 -3.47
N LEU A 245 -1.68 -6.08 -2.27
CA LEU A 245 -0.91 -4.87 -2.01
C LEU A 245 0.58 -4.99 -2.36
N GLY A 246 1.03 -6.13 -2.93
CA GLY A 246 2.44 -6.39 -3.24
C GLY A 246 3.31 -6.70 -2.02
N LEU A 247 2.69 -6.92 -0.87
CA LEU A 247 3.34 -7.37 0.35
C LEU A 247 3.42 -8.89 0.39
N GLY A 248 4.30 -9.40 1.25
CA GLY A 248 4.36 -10.82 1.59
C GLY A 248 3.89 -11.04 3.02
N ALA A 249 3.31 -12.20 3.29
CA ALA A 249 2.89 -12.60 4.62
C ALA A 249 2.99 -14.12 4.79
N VAL A 250 2.96 -14.58 6.03
CA VAL A 250 2.86 -16.01 6.37
C VAL A 250 2.07 -16.19 7.66
N MET A 251 1.20 -17.19 7.68
CA MET A 251 0.51 -17.62 8.89
C MET A 251 1.42 -18.51 9.73
N LEU A 252 1.65 -18.16 11.00
CA LEU A 252 2.43 -18.93 11.95
C LEU A 252 1.49 -19.52 13.00
N GLY A 253 1.38 -20.85 13.04
CA GLY A 253 0.39 -21.58 13.83
C GLY A 253 0.58 -21.44 15.34
N ILE A 254 -0.39 -20.82 16.02
CA ILE A 254 -0.46 -20.64 17.46
C ILE A 254 -1.62 -21.47 18.03
N SER A 255 -2.87 -21.15 17.66
CA SER A 255 -4.02 -21.99 17.97
C SER A 255 -3.97 -23.31 17.16
N PRO A 256 -4.39 -24.45 17.73
CA PRO A 256 -5.03 -24.64 19.05
C PRO A 256 -4.05 -25.01 20.17
N PHE A 257 -2.76 -24.72 20.09
CA PHE A 257 -1.76 -25.13 21.07
C PHE A 257 -1.76 -24.19 22.27
N GLU A 258 -2.31 -24.65 23.40
CA GLU A 258 -2.51 -23.85 24.62
C GLU A 258 -1.22 -23.18 25.12
N GLU A 259 -0.10 -23.89 25.14
CA GLU A 259 1.19 -23.33 25.57
C GLU A 259 1.59 -22.11 24.73
N ARG A 260 1.52 -22.23 23.40
CA ARG A 260 1.82 -21.14 22.46
C ARG A 260 0.85 -19.96 22.62
N MET A 261 -0.44 -20.26 22.78
CA MET A 261 -1.47 -19.24 22.99
C MET A 261 -1.20 -18.46 24.28
N ASN A 262 -0.86 -19.14 25.37
CA ASN A 262 -0.53 -18.51 26.65
C ASN A 262 0.73 -17.63 26.56
N ASP A 263 1.76 -18.07 25.85
CA ASP A 263 2.98 -17.30 25.67
C ASP A 263 2.74 -16.03 24.84
N VAL A 264 2.00 -16.13 23.75
CA VAL A 264 1.61 -14.95 22.95
C VAL A 264 0.76 -14.00 23.80
N ALA A 265 -0.23 -14.51 24.55
CA ALA A 265 -1.07 -13.69 25.42
C ALA A 265 -0.25 -12.92 26.48
N LYS A 266 0.75 -13.56 27.10
CA LYS A 266 1.67 -12.90 28.05
C LYS A 266 2.53 -11.82 27.36
N ILE A 267 3.05 -12.10 26.15
CA ILE A 267 3.88 -11.14 25.41
C ILE A 267 3.08 -9.88 25.07
N LEU A 268 1.85 -10.04 24.60
CA LEU A 268 0.97 -8.96 24.16
C LEU A 268 0.14 -8.36 25.29
N LYS A 269 0.21 -8.93 26.51
CA LYS A 269 -0.60 -8.55 27.68
C LYS A 269 -2.09 -8.53 27.35
N LEU A 270 -2.57 -9.62 26.72
CA LEU A 270 -3.97 -9.74 26.34
C LEU A 270 -4.89 -9.77 27.56
N PRO A 271 -6.10 -9.18 27.46
CA PRO A 271 -7.15 -9.41 28.44
C PRO A 271 -7.50 -10.91 28.56
N GLU A 272 -7.99 -11.36 29.71
CA GLU A 272 -8.31 -12.77 29.99
C GLU A 272 -9.35 -13.36 29.02
N ASN A 273 -10.23 -12.51 28.50
CA ASN A 273 -11.26 -12.89 27.56
C ASN A 273 -10.81 -12.87 26.08
N PHE A 274 -9.51 -12.65 25.80
CA PHE A 274 -8.96 -12.70 24.45
C PHE A 274 -7.98 -13.85 24.30
N ARG A 275 -8.07 -14.56 23.20
CA ARG A 275 -7.19 -15.68 22.86
C ARG A 275 -6.49 -15.44 21.53
N PRO A 276 -5.18 -15.57 21.43
CA PRO A 276 -4.47 -15.40 20.16
C PRO A 276 -4.72 -16.60 19.25
N PHE A 277 -4.94 -16.33 17.97
CA PHE A 277 -5.20 -17.35 16.96
C PHE A 277 -3.93 -17.70 16.16
N THR A 278 -3.24 -16.70 15.63
CA THR A 278 -2.03 -16.87 14.82
C THR A 278 -1.14 -15.63 14.91
N ILE A 279 0.11 -15.74 14.46
CA ILE A 279 1.02 -14.62 14.24
C ILE A 279 1.22 -14.47 12.74
N ILE A 280 1.08 -13.24 12.20
CA ILE A 280 1.22 -12.96 10.78
C ILE A 280 2.26 -11.84 10.59
N PRO A 281 3.53 -12.21 10.33
CA PRO A 281 4.53 -11.24 9.90
C PRO A 281 4.22 -10.77 8.47
N ILE A 282 4.36 -9.45 8.23
CA ILE A 282 4.03 -8.77 6.99
C ILE A 282 5.16 -7.81 6.63
N GLY A 283 5.52 -7.75 5.35
CA GLY A 283 6.52 -6.82 4.82
C GLY A 283 6.70 -6.98 3.32
N TYR A 284 7.56 -6.18 2.72
CA TYR A 284 7.95 -6.35 1.33
C TYR A 284 8.80 -7.60 1.18
N PRO A 285 8.46 -8.53 0.25
CA PRO A 285 9.21 -9.78 0.11
C PRO A 285 10.61 -9.52 -0.47
N VAL A 286 11.62 -10.21 0.04
CA VAL A 286 12.97 -10.21 -0.57
C VAL A 286 12.96 -10.93 -1.91
N SER A 287 12.16 -11.98 -2.02
CA SER A 287 11.95 -12.76 -3.24
C SER A 287 10.56 -13.39 -3.23
N LYS A 288 9.95 -13.53 -4.39
CA LYS A 288 8.72 -14.31 -4.58
C LYS A 288 9.05 -15.61 -5.33
N HIS A 289 8.45 -16.68 -4.88
CA HIS A 289 8.43 -17.95 -5.60
C HIS A 289 7.06 -18.12 -6.26
N PRO A 290 6.97 -18.77 -7.43
CA PRO A 290 5.69 -19.09 -8.03
C PRO A 290 4.90 -20.03 -7.11
N GLN A 291 3.57 -19.90 -7.10
CA GLN A 291 2.70 -20.85 -6.44
C GLN A 291 2.64 -22.13 -7.28
N GLU A 292 2.64 -23.27 -6.61
CA GLU A 292 2.45 -24.58 -7.26
C GLU A 292 0.95 -24.80 -7.56
N ASP A 293 0.62 -25.30 -8.73
CA ASP A 293 -0.70 -25.82 -9.02
C ASP A 293 -0.93 -27.11 -8.20
N ARG A 294 -1.91 -27.06 -7.33
CA ARG A 294 -2.25 -28.18 -6.43
C ARG A 294 -3.61 -28.81 -6.77
N TYR A 295 -4.16 -28.48 -7.96
CA TYR A 295 -5.41 -29.11 -8.40
C TYR A 295 -5.17 -30.59 -8.64
N GLU A 296 -5.97 -31.43 -7.98
CA GLU A 296 -5.93 -32.88 -8.08
C GLU A 296 -7.32 -33.42 -8.37
N PRO A 297 -7.59 -33.88 -9.61
CA PRO A 297 -8.92 -34.34 -10.02
C PRO A 297 -9.47 -35.47 -9.16
N SER A 298 -8.60 -36.32 -8.60
CA SER A 298 -9.01 -37.46 -7.75
C SER A 298 -9.69 -37.03 -6.44
N ARG A 299 -9.56 -35.75 -6.05
CA ARG A 299 -10.21 -35.18 -4.87
C ARG A 299 -11.58 -34.57 -5.17
N VAL A 300 -12.02 -34.63 -6.44
CA VAL A 300 -13.31 -34.09 -6.89
C VAL A 300 -14.25 -35.27 -7.13
N HIS A 301 -15.30 -35.37 -6.34
CA HIS A 301 -16.31 -36.43 -6.47
C HIS A 301 -17.61 -35.80 -6.93
N THR A 302 -18.12 -36.28 -8.09
CA THR A 302 -19.44 -35.89 -8.63
C THR A 302 -20.44 -36.98 -8.24
N LEU A 303 -21.58 -36.59 -7.65
CA LEU A 303 -22.65 -37.46 -7.23
C LEU A 303 -23.75 -37.50 -8.27
#